data_3a3785aec22a5c400fc8a8b8f231a604
#
_entry.id   3a3785aec22a5c400fc8a8b8f231a604
#
_cell.length_a   1.000
_cell.length_b   1.000
_cell.length_c   1.000
_cell.angle_alpha   90.00
_cell.angle_beta   90.00
_cell.angle_gamma   90.00
#
_symmetry.space_group_name_H-M   'P 1'
#
loop_
_entity.id
_entity.type
_entity.pdbx_description
1 polymer ?
#
loop_
_entity_poly.entity_id
_entity_poly.type
_entity_poly.pdbx_seq_one_letter_code
_entity_poly.pdbx_strand_id
1 'polypeptide(L)'
;FMAMAQFQLIDGDSKQQSNSVYNLPTGSIQSPTADGLISGMSTGAGQWRSIYMTFSAHYAFKSRYIADFSVRRDGTTKFGDNKRWGTFPALSFRWNVVDEPWMKGAQKWLSMLSVRPGWGRVGSQPGAEYLFFSKYTATDSYNGANSIYPSNIRLSNLQWEEKETWNVGFDLGLFDNRVTADFNIYTQMTSKLLMTNVNIPSSSGFPSLSWTNVGKMRNNGWEFNINGTDVVKVGKFRLGFNVTFANNKNEIVEMEPTALANLNKDFDNNNGSYLTRVQLNNPFGAIYGFRYKGVYQYSDYSEVEVPGVSGPN
;
A
#
# COMPACT_ATOMS: atom_id res chain seq x y z
N PHE A 1 0.57 -5.57 34.99
CA PHE A 1 1.06 -6.41 33.90
C PHE A 1 -0.09 -7.23 33.33
N MET A 2 -0.16 -7.29 32.00
CA MET A 2 -1.14 -8.12 31.29
C MET A 2 -0.38 -8.80 30.12
N ALA A 3 -0.68 -10.07 29.86
CA ALA A 3 -0.16 -10.78 28.72
C ALA A 3 -1.30 -11.52 28.04
N MET A 4 -1.24 -11.60 26.70
CA MET A 4 -2.24 -12.26 25.88
C MET A 4 -1.53 -13.10 24.81
N ALA A 5 -2.02 -14.30 24.58
CA ALA A 5 -1.67 -15.11 23.43
C ALA A 5 -2.94 -15.38 22.61
N GLN A 6 -2.88 -15.21 21.32
CA GLN A 6 -3.98 -15.43 20.39
C GLN A 6 -3.54 -16.33 19.25
N PHE A 7 -4.37 -17.27 18.90
CA PHE A 7 -4.25 -18.10 17.71
C PHE A 7 -5.49 -17.93 16.84
N GLN A 8 -5.27 -17.73 15.53
CA GLN A 8 -6.35 -17.61 14.55
C GLN A 8 -6.00 -18.45 13.33
N LEU A 9 -6.95 -19.24 12.87
CA LEU A 9 -6.90 -19.98 11.61
C LEU A 9 -8.00 -19.43 10.70
N ILE A 10 -7.65 -19.08 9.47
CA ILE A 10 -8.59 -18.72 8.44
C ILE A 10 -8.43 -19.65 7.26
N ASP A 11 -9.52 -20.25 6.83
CA ASP A 11 -9.61 -21.11 5.65
C ASP A 11 -10.57 -20.44 4.65
N GLY A 12 -10.13 -20.25 3.44
CA GLY A 12 -10.92 -19.65 2.37
C GLY A 12 -11.07 -20.62 1.22
N ASP A 13 -12.31 -20.84 0.80
CA ASP A 13 -12.68 -21.64 -0.38
C ASP A 13 -13.57 -20.78 -1.28
N SER A 14 -13.26 -20.74 -2.55
CA SER A 14 -14.05 -20.04 -3.55
C SER A 14 -14.30 -20.91 -4.76
N LYS A 15 -15.53 -20.91 -5.24
CA LYS A 15 -15.92 -21.59 -6.48
C LYS A 15 -16.69 -20.59 -7.32
N GLN A 16 -16.27 -20.45 -8.54
CA GLN A 16 -16.89 -19.57 -9.51
C GLN A 16 -17.30 -20.37 -10.74
N GLN A 17 -18.51 -20.14 -11.21
CA GLN A 17 -18.98 -20.60 -12.51
C GLN A 17 -19.51 -19.40 -13.28
N SER A 18 -19.10 -19.29 -14.53
CA SER A 18 -19.59 -18.25 -15.45
C SER A 18 -20.09 -18.91 -16.72
N ASN A 19 -21.30 -18.53 -17.12
CA ASN A 19 -21.93 -18.98 -18.35
C ASN A 19 -22.26 -17.73 -19.19
N SER A 20 -21.88 -17.76 -20.46
CA SER A 20 -22.25 -16.73 -21.43
C SER A 20 -23.29 -17.30 -22.39
N VAL A 21 -24.40 -16.58 -22.53
CA VAL A 21 -25.52 -16.99 -23.36
C VAL A 21 -25.84 -15.88 -24.35
N TYR A 22 -26.20 -16.22 -25.57
CA TYR A 22 -26.64 -15.28 -26.58
C TYR A 22 -27.94 -15.79 -27.22
N ASN A 23 -28.60 -14.94 -28.03
CA ASN A 23 -29.88 -15.25 -28.71
C ASN A 23 -31.04 -15.53 -27.73
N LEU A 24 -31.10 -14.77 -26.64
CA LEU A 24 -32.24 -14.83 -25.73
C LEU A 24 -33.52 -14.34 -26.41
N PRO A 25 -34.69 -14.93 -26.11
CA PRO A 25 -35.97 -14.56 -26.75
C PRO A 25 -36.35 -13.10 -26.53
N THR A 26 -35.97 -12.50 -25.41
CA THR A 26 -36.16 -11.07 -25.11
C THR A 26 -35.02 -10.56 -24.21
N GLY A 27 -34.73 -9.25 -24.28
CA GLY A 27 -33.75 -8.61 -23.41
C GLY A 27 -34.16 -8.55 -21.94
N SER A 28 -35.38 -8.89 -21.59
CA SER A 28 -35.89 -8.90 -20.21
C SER A 28 -35.66 -10.24 -19.50
N ILE A 29 -35.35 -11.30 -20.22
CA ILE A 29 -35.09 -12.63 -19.65
C ILE A 29 -33.57 -12.81 -19.55
N GLN A 30 -33.05 -12.74 -18.36
CA GLN A 30 -31.61 -12.87 -18.09
C GLN A 30 -31.24 -14.24 -17.48
N SER A 31 -32.05 -15.28 -17.74
CA SER A 31 -31.79 -16.62 -17.25
C SER A 31 -31.01 -17.45 -18.29
N PRO A 32 -29.92 -18.09 -17.91
CA PRO A 32 -29.16 -18.98 -18.80
C PRO A 32 -29.93 -20.24 -19.22
N THR A 33 -31.08 -20.49 -18.60
CA THR A 33 -31.97 -21.63 -18.96
C THR A 33 -33.07 -21.28 -19.95
N ALA A 34 -33.20 -20.01 -20.38
CA ALA A 34 -34.22 -19.57 -21.32
C ALA A 34 -33.67 -19.68 -22.74
N ASP A 35 -33.99 -20.74 -23.47
CA ASP A 35 -33.80 -20.98 -24.91
C ASP A 35 -32.66 -20.24 -25.65
N GLY A 36 -31.67 -19.79 -24.91
CA GLY A 36 -30.46 -19.14 -25.42
C GLY A 36 -29.36 -20.16 -25.77
N LEU A 37 -28.49 -19.77 -26.68
CA LEU A 37 -27.34 -20.59 -27.04
C LEU A 37 -26.17 -20.25 -26.13
N ILE A 38 -25.56 -21.26 -25.51
CA ILE A 38 -24.37 -21.10 -24.65
C ILE A 38 -23.16 -20.80 -25.55
N SER A 39 -22.55 -19.62 -25.40
CA SER A 39 -21.35 -19.22 -26.12
C SER A 39 -20.07 -19.52 -25.35
N GLY A 40 -20.17 -19.70 -24.05
CA GLY A 40 -19.03 -20.03 -23.21
C GLY A 40 -19.42 -20.46 -21.81
N MET A 41 -18.63 -21.35 -21.25
CA MET A 41 -18.73 -21.77 -19.86
C MET A 41 -17.32 -21.80 -19.26
N SER A 42 -17.15 -21.20 -18.10
CA SER A 42 -15.91 -21.26 -17.36
C SER A 42 -16.15 -21.58 -15.89
N THR A 43 -15.23 -22.29 -15.29
CA THR A 43 -15.24 -22.62 -13.85
C THR A 43 -13.91 -22.21 -13.25
N GLY A 44 -13.96 -21.68 -12.04
CA GLY A 44 -12.79 -21.35 -11.24
C GLY A 44 -12.94 -21.91 -9.83
N ALA A 45 -11.84 -22.32 -9.23
CA ALA A 45 -11.78 -22.69 -7.83
C ALA A 45 -10.52 -22.11 -7.20
N GLY A 46 -10.67 -21.53 -6.03
CA GLY A 46 -9.58 -21.01 -5.23
C GLY A 46 -9.65 -21.56 -3.81
N GLN A 47 -8.51 -21.86 -3.24
CA GLN A 47 -8.40 -22.26 -1.85
C GLN A 47 -7.13 -21.71 -1.22
N TRP A 48 -7.25 -21.14 -0.04
CA TRP A 48 -6.12 -20.63 0.72
C TRP A 48 -6.34 -20.81 2.22
N ARG A 49 -5.26 -20.89 2.94
CA ARG A 49 -5.26 -20.98 4.40
C ARG A 49 -4.24 -20.04 4.99
N SER A 50 -4.62 -19.36 6.07
CA SER A 50 -3.71 -18.51 6.83
C SER A 50 -3.80 -18.82 8.32
N ILE A 51 -2.65 -18.78 8.98
CA ILE A 51 -2.50 -19.00 10.41
C ILE A 51 -1.84 -17.75 10.99
N TYR A 52 -2.38 -17.27 12.09
CA TYR A 52 -1.88 -16.12 12.81
C TYR A 52 -1.66 -16.48 14.27
N MET A 53 -0.45 -16.24 14.75
CA MET A 53 -0.07 -16.43 16.15
C MET A 53 0.40 -15.08 16.68
N THR A 54 -0.29 -14.55 17.68
CA THR A 54 0.03 -13.27 18.29
C THR A 54 0.33 -13.47 19.76
N PHE A 55 1.43 -12.91 20.21
CA PHE A 55 1.73 -12.72 21.61
C PHE A 55 1.84 -11.22 21.89
N SER A 56 1.19 -10.75 22.95
CA SER A 56 1.30 -9.36 23.40
C SER A 56 1.48 -9.28 24.92
N ALA A 57 2.22 -8.28 25.35
CA ALA A 57 2.45 -7.97 26.74
C ALA A 57 2.30 -6.47 26.96
N HIS A 58 1.54 -6.12 28.00
CA HIS A 58 1.31 -4.76 28.44
C HIS A 58 1.85 -4.60 29.84
N TYR A 59 2.65 -3.56 30.06
CA TYR A 59 3.18 -3.21 31.36
C TYR A 59 2.93 -1.74 31.67
N ALA A 60 2.31 -1.46 32.79
CA ALA A 60 2.08 -0.11 33.29
C ALA A 60 2.69 0.05 34.69
N PHE A 61 3.61 0.99 34.85
CA PHE A 61 4.20 1.34 36.10
C PHE A 61 3.73 2.70 36.58
N LYS A 62 3.02 2.70 37.72
CA LYS A 62 2.44 3.91 38.34
C LYS A 62 1.58 4.75 37.39
N SER A 63 1.02 4.15 36.35
CA SER A 63 0.30 4.83 35.26
C SER A 63 1.13 5.91 34.51
N ARG A 64 2.42 6.04 34.81
CA ARG A 64 3.33 7.02 34.17
C ARG A 64 4.05 6.43 32.99
N TYR A 65 4.53 5.21 33.15
CA TYR A 65 5.32 4.50 32.13
C TYR A 65 4.53 3.30 31.69
N ILE A 66 4.14 3.31 30.43
CA ILE A 66 3.37 2.23 29.85
C ILE A 66 4.18 1.70 28.66
N ALA A 67 4.38 0.40 28.62
CA ALA A 67 5.08 -0.27 27.55
C ALA A 67 4.21 -1.40 27.00
N ASP A 68 4.07 -1.45 25.71
CA ASP A 68 3.39 -2.52 24.99
C ASP A 68 4.38 -3.19 24.04
N PHE A 69 4.43 -4.49 24.12
CA PHE A 69 5.19 -5.33 23.21
C PHE A 69 4.22 -6.29 22.55
N SER A 70 4.38 -6.49 21.25
CA SER A 70 3.68 -7.57 20.55
C SER A 70 4.58 -8.20 19.51
N VAL A 71 4.40 -9.48 19.29
CA VAL A 71 4.97 -10.20 18.15
C VAL A 71 3.89 -11.05 17.51
N ARG A 72 3.75 -10.91 16.21
CA ARG A 72 2.83 -11.69 15.40
C ARG A 72 3.61 -12.51 14.40
N ARG A 73 3.30 -13.80 14.34
CA ARG A 73 3.84 -14.71 13.34
C ARG A 73 2.71 -15.19 12.45
N ASP A 74 2.80 -14.84 11.19
CA ASP A 74 1.80 -15.13 10.17
C ASP A 74 2.31 -16.17 9.19
N GLY A 75 1.46 -17.14 8.84
CA GLY A 75 1.72 -18.11 7.81
C GLY A 75 0.58 -18.14 6.80
N THR A 76 0.89 -18.27 5.51
CA THR A 76 -0.13 -18.37 4.46
C THR A 76 0.29 -19.30 3.35
N THR A 77 -0.69 -20.04 2.80
CA THR A 77 -0.49 -20.91 1.63
C THR A 77 -0.35 -20.13 0.31
N LYS A 78 -0.45 -18.83 0.31
CA LYS A 78 -0.25 -17.99 -0.88
C LYS A 78 1.22 -17.88 -1.31
N PHE A 79 2.14 -18.18 -0.40
CA PHE A 79 3.58 -18.25 -0.67
C PHE A 79 4.10 -19.69 -0.73
N GLY A 80 5.24 -19.87 -1.38
CA GLY A 80 5.98 -21.13 -1.40
C GLY A 80 6.53 -21.51 -0.02
N ASP A 81 6.93 -22.78 0.13
CA ASP A 81 7.28 -23.39 1.43
C ASP A 81 8.30 -22.59 2.24
N ASN A 82 9.32 -22.05 1.58
CA ASN A 82 10.39 -21.31 2.25
C ASN A 82 10.04 -19.87 2.62
N LYS A 83 8.89 -19.35 2.17
CA LYS A 83 8.48 -17.94 2.33
C LYS A 83 7.09 -17.76 2.95
N ARG A 84 6.47 -18.87 3.39
CA ARG A 84 5.12 -18.87 3.98
C ARG A 84 5.01 -18.04 5.24
N TRP A 85 6.09 -17.99 6.04
CA TRP A 85 6.06 -17.39 7.36
C TRP A 85 6.69 -16.01 7.39
N GLY A 86 5.97 -15.06 7.95
CA GLY A 86 6.44 -13.73 8.32
C GLY A 86 6.39 -13.54 9.83
N THR A 87 7.30 -12.74 10.39
CA THR A 87 7.31 -12.38 11.81
C THR A 87 7.34 -10.87 11.94
N PHE A 88 6.37 -10.33 12.67
CA PHE A 88 6.07 -8.91 12.73
C PHE A 88 6.04 -8.44 14.19
N PRO A 89 7.17 -7.96 14.71
CA PRO A 89 7.25 -7.38 16.05
C PRO A 89 6.77 -5.93 16.06
N ALA A 90 6.23 -5.50 17.21
CA ALA A 90 5.92 -4.11 17.48
C ALA A 90 6.19 -3.78 18.95
N LEU A 91 6.63 -2.56 19.19
CA LEU A 91 6.93 -2.00 20.50
C LEU A 91 6.36 -0.58 20.56
N SER A 92 5.63 -0.27 21.61
CA SER A 92 5.22 1.09 21.92
C SER A 92 5.53 1.42 23.38
N PHE A 93 5.79 2.69 23.60
CA PHE A 93 6.02 3.22 24.93
C PHE A 93 5.21 4.51 25.09
N ARG A 94 4.63 4.70 26.27
CA ARG A 94 3.98 5.95 26.64
C ARG A 94 4.54 6.44 27.96
N TRP A 95 5.00 7.68 27.97
CA TRP A 95 5.40 8.39 29.16
C TRP A 95 4.41 9.52 29.45
N ASN A 96 3.66 9.37 30.52
CA ASN A 96 2.76 10.42 31.01
C ASN A 96 3.57 11.41 31.85
N VAL A 97 4.11 12.41 31.21
CA VAL A 97 5.02 13.41 31.81
C VAL A 97 4.30 14.23 32.87
N VAL A 98 3.00 14.53 32.65
CA VAL A 98 2.20 15.32 33.60
C VAL A 98 2.12 14.67 34.99
N ASP A 99 2.23 13.34 35.08
CA ASP A 99 2.12 12.59 36.33
C ASP A 99 3.45 12.55 37.11
N GLU A 100 4.51 13.17 36.60
CA GLU A 100 5.78 13.23 37.29
C GLU A 100 5.75 14.14 38.52
N PRO A 101 6.47 13.81 39.60
CA PRO A 101 6.47 14.58 40.86
C PRO A 101 6.88 16.05 40.68
N TRP A 102 7.76 16.33 39.70
CA TRP A 102 8.24 17.68 39.41
C TRP A 102 7.24 18.50 38.57
N MET A 103 6.21 17.86 37.98
CA MET A 103 5.14 18.51 37.20
C MET A 103 3.94 18.96 38.03
N LYS A 104 3.88 18.64 39.34
CA LYS A 104 2.71 18.98 40.20
C LYS A 104 2.30 20.44 40.15
N GLY A 105 3.25 21.36 40.01
CA GLY A 105 2.94 22.79 39.89
C GLY A 105 2.21 23.16 38.59
N ALA A 106 2.48 22.44 37.51
CA ALA A 106 1.85 22.66 36.22
C ALA A 106 0.46 22.01 36.07
N GLN A 107 0.15 21.01 36.90
CA GLN A 107 -1.14 20.29 36.84
C GLN A 107 -2.38 21.18 37.05
N LYS A 108 -2.21 22.42 37.53
CA LYS A 108 -3.30 23.40 37.65
C LYS A 108 -3.88 23.84 36.30
N TRP A 109 -3.09 23.81 35.26
CA TRP A 109 -3.49 24.23 33.92
C TRP A 109 -3.15 23.19 32.83
N LEU A 110 -2.21 22.27 33.12
CA LEU A 110 -1.78 21.21 32.23
C LEU A 110 -2.40 19.90 32.71
N SER A 111 -3.43 19.43 32.00
CA SER A 111 -4.20 18.25 32.36
C SER A 111 -3.61 16.96 31.79
N MET A 112 -2.93 17.07 30.66
CA MET A 112 -2.29 15.94 29.98
C MET A 112 -1.01 16.41 29.28
N LEU A 113 0.06 15.67 29.46
CA LEU A 113 1.28 15.75 28.65
C LEU A 113 1.86 14.35 28.58
N SER A 114 1.90 13.79 27.38
CA SER A 114 2.51 12.48 27.16
C SER A 114 3.35 12.44 25.90
N VAL A 115 4.34 11.54 25.90
CA VAL A 115 5.20 11.23 24.76
C VAL A 115 5.05 9.75 24.45
N ARG A 116 4.85 9.45 23.16
CA ARG A 116 4.52 8.10 22.69
C ARG A 116 5.40 7.67 21.52
N PRO A 117 6.65 7.24 21.76
CA PRO A 117 7.42 6.59 20.72
C PRO A 117 6.88 5.20 20.43
N GLY A 118 6.89 4.82 19.17
CA GLY A 118 6.45 3.52 18.69
C GLY A 118 7.25 3.05 17.49
N TRP A 119 7.41 1.75 17.40
CA TRP A 119 8.01 1.06 16.29
C TRP A 119 7.28 -0.24 16.02
N GLY A 120 7.13 -0.60 14.75
CA GLY A 120 6.52 -1.88 14.42
C GLY A 120 6.71 -2.25 12.96
N ARG A 121 6.56 -3.55 12.71
CA ARG A 121 6.52 -4.14 11.37
C ARG A 121 5.19 -4.82 11.13
N VAL A 122 4.69 -4.71 9.89
CA VAL A 122 3.53 -5.45 9.38
C VAL A 122 3.86 -6.03 8.02
N GLY A 123 3.19 -7.14 7.68
CA GLY A 123 3.35 -7.81 6.40
C GLY A 123 2.08 -7.78 5.57
N SER A 124 2.24 -7.66 4.24
CA SER A 124 1.17 -7.82 3.26
C SER A 124 1.43 -9.05 2.39
N GLN A 125 0.36 -9.73 2.01
CA GLN A 125 0.39 -10.91 1.14
C GLN A 125 -0.25 -10.61 -0.22
N PRO A 126 0.07 -11.36 -1.29
CA PRO A 126 -0.55 -11.17 -2.60
C PRO A 126 -2.05 -11.49 -2.56
N GLY A 127 -2.81 -10.83 -3.43
CA GLY A 127 -4.25 -11.07 -3.58
C GLY A 127 -4.59 -12.41 -4.23
N ALA A 128 -3.66 -12.98 -5.02
CA ALA A 128 -3.87 -14.22 -5.76
C ALA A 128 -3.32 -15.45 -5.03
N GLU A 129 -3.83 -16.60 -5.42
CA GLU A 129 -3.48 -17.93 -4.88
C GLU A 129 -2.65 -18.71 -5.90
N TYR A 130 -2.00 -19.80 -5.43
CA TYR A 130 -1.24 -20.75 -6.25
C TYR A 130 -0.10 -20.13 -7.07
N LEU A 131 0.44 -18.99 -6.64
CA LEU A 131 1.51 -18.29 -7.36
C LEU A 131 2.83 -19.05 -7.41
N PHE A 132 3.06 -19.90 -6.43
CA PHE A 132 4.27 -20.73 -6.34
C PHE A 132 4.18 -22.06 -7.10
N PHE A 133 3.05 -22.35 -7.76
CA PHE A 133 2.90 -23.50 -8.64
C PHE A 133 3.13 -23.12 -10.11
N SER A 134 3.62 -24.06 -10.90
CA SER A 134 3.52 -24.01 -12.35
C SER A 134 2.08 -24.39 -12.74
N LYS A 135 1.39 -23.49 -13.41
CA LYS A 135 0.05 -23.72 -13.94
C LYS A 135 0.15 -24.05 -15.43
N TYR A 136 -0.78 -24.86 -15.88
CA TYR A 136 -0.90 -25.22 -17.28
C TYR A 136 -2.26 -24.82 -17.80
N THR A 137 -2.32 -24.47 -19.06
CA THR A 137 -3.58 -24.19 -19.77
C THR A 137 -3.62 -25.03 -21.04
N ALA A 138 -4.85 -25.38 -21.44
CA ALA A 138 -5.05 -26.06 -22.71
C ALA A 138 -5.18 -25.01 -23.83
N THR A 139 -4.70 -25.33 -25.01
CA THR A 139 -4.97 -24.57 -26.24
C THR A 139 -5.97 -25.33 -27.10
N ASP A 140 -6.76 -24.61 -27.88
CA ASP A 140 -7.88 -25.15 -28.64
C ASP A 140 -7.46 -26.15 -29.70
N SER A 141 -6.30 -26.01 -30.30
CA SER A 141 -5.77 -27.00 -31.24
C SER A 141 -4.33 -26.72 -31.65
N TYR A 142 -3.49 -27.71 -31.55
CA TYR A 142 -2.22 -27.75 -32.24
C TYR A 142 -2.20 -28.99 -33.16
N ASN A 143 -2.19 -28.75 -34.45
CA ASN A 143 -2.21 -29.82 -35.47
C ASN A 143 -3.40 -30.79 -35.30
N GLY A 144 -4.59 -30.28 -34.96
CA GLY A 144 -5.81 -31.08 -34.79
C GLY A 144 -5.97 -31.82 -33.45
N ALA A 145 -5.03 -31.62 -32.52
CA ALA A 145 -5.07 -32.19 -31.17
C ALA A 145 -5.00 -31.10 -30.10
N ASN A 146 -5.72 -31.30 -29.00
CA ASN A 146 -5.62 -30.41 -27.83
C ASN A 146 -4.21 -30.53 -27.24
N SER A 147 -3.55 -29.41 -27.00
CA SER A 147 -2.25 -29.35 -26.36
C SER A 147 -2.31 -28.55 -25.07
N ILE A 148 -1.37 -28.81 -24.18
CA ILE A 148 -1.20 -28.09 -22.92
C ILE A 148 0.16 -27.42 -22.89
N TYR A 149 0.19 -26.19 -22.36
CA TYR A 149 1.43 -25.44 -22.17
C TYR A 149 1.45 -24.73 -20.81
N PRO A 150 2.64 -24.41 -20.26
CA PRO A 150 2.77 -23.64 -19.02
C PRO A 150 2.17 -22.24 -19.20
N SER A 151 1.25 -21.85 -18.32
CA SER A 151 0.59 -20.52 -18.39
C SER A 151 1.26 -19.46 -17.51
N ASN A 152 2.16 -19.85 -16.60
CA ASN A 152 2.89 -18.95 -15.73
C ASN A 152 4.26 -19.49 -15.33
N ILE A 153 5.13 -18.57 -14.94
CA ILE A 153 6.37 -18.91 -14.24
C ILE A 153 6.07 -19.18 -12.77
N ARG A 154 6.65 -20.25 -12.22
CA ARG A 154 6.61 -20.55 -10.80
C ARG A 154 7.34 -19.46 -9.99
N LEU A 155 6.66 -18.86 -9.00
CA LEU A 155 7.20 -17.79 -8.17
C LEU A 155 7.69 -18.31 -6.81
N SER A 156 8.76 -19.12 -6.81
CA SER A 156 9.31 -19.76 -5.59
C SER A 156 9.89 -18.75 -4.60
N ASN A 157 10.33 -17.58 -5.06
CA ASN A 157 10.98 -16.55 -4.24
C ASN A 157 10.03 -15.43 -3.79
N LEU A 158 8.76 -15.48 -4.19
CA LEU A 158 7.77 -14.51 -3.77
C LEU A 158 7.63 -14.52 -2.25
N GLN A 159 7.74 -13.36 -1.62
CA GLN A 159 7.75 -13.21 -0.17
C GLN A 159 6.87 -12.04 0.28
N TRP A 160 6.67 -11.96 1.60
CA TRP A 160 5.92 -10.89 2.24
C TRP A 160 6.46 -9.50 1.87
N GLU A 161 5.57 -8.60 1.50
CA GLU A 161 5.85 -7.18 1.53
C GLU A 161 5.91 -6.75 2.99
N GLU A 162 6.95 -6.04 3.39
CA GLU A 162 7.17 -5.61 4.75
C GLU A 162 7.10 -4.10 4.87
N LYS A 163 6.29 -3.64 5.81
CA LYS A 163 6.17 -2.24 6.15
C LYS A 163 6.64 -2.01 7.58
N GLU A 164 7.70 -1.24 7.72
CA GLU A 164 8.28 -0.84 8.99
C GLU A 164 7.93 0.62 9.27
N THR A 165 7.41 0.88 10.45
CA THR A 165 6.98 2.21 10.88
C THR A 165 7.67 2.60 12.17
N TRP A 166 8.24 3.81 12.20
CA TRP A 166 8.67 4.52 13.39
C TRP A 166 7.78 5.74 13.57
N ASN A 167 7.27 5.94 14.74
CA ASN A 167 6.47 7.12 15.06
C ASN A 167 6.78 7.67 16.44
N VAL A 168 6.61 8.99 16.60
CA VAL A 168 6.63 9.65 17.91
C VAL A 168 5.40 10.54 17.97
N GLY A 169 4.57 10.29 18.98
CA GLY A 169 3.38 11.08 19.27
C GLY A 169 3.57 11.92 20.53
N PHE A 170 2.93 13.08 20.56
CA PHE A 170 2.85 13.98 21.70
C PHE A 170 1.38 14.32 21.96
N ASP A 171 0.92 14.12 23.18
CA ASP A 171 -0.43 14.53 23.58
C ASP A 171 -0.35 15.67 24.59
N LEU A 172 -1.14 16.68 24.40
CA LEU A 172 -1.27 17.86 25.27
C LEU A 172 -2.73 18.06 25.63
N GLY A 173 -3.01 18.28 26.91
CA GLY A 173 -4.33 18.68 27.40
C GLY A 173 -4.21 19.85 28.37
N LEU A 174 -4.99 20.88 28.15
CA LEU A 174 -4.96 22.11 28.92
C LEU A 174 -6.36 22.42 29.51
N PHE A 175 -6.36 23.03 30.71
CA PHE A 175 -7.57 23.53 31.36
C PHE A 175 -8.67 22.47 31.50
N ASP A 176 -8.36 21.37 32.21
CA ASP A 176 -9.24 20.22 32.37
C ASP A 176 -9.67 19.60 31.02
N ASN A 177 -8.69 19.52 30.07
CA ASN A 177 -8.88 19.03 28.71
C ASN A 177 -9.88 19.82 27.86
N ARG A 178 -10.14 21.10 28.18
CA ARG A 178 -10.94 21.99 27.31
C ARG A 178 -10.23 22.23 25.99
N VAL A 179 -8.92 22.30 26.00
CA VAL A 179 -8.10 22.33 24.80
C VAL A 179 -7.21 21.09 24.81
N THR A 180 -7.32 20.27 23.79
CA THR A 180 -6.44 19.11 23.58
C THR A 180 -5.75 19.23 22.25
N ALA A 181 -4.49 18.83 22.20
CA ALA A 181 -3.74 18.76 20.97
C ALA A 181 -2.99 17.42 20.92
N ASP A 182 -2.92 16.83 19.76
CA ASP A 182 -2.04 15.71 19.47
C ASP A 182 -1.17 16.03 18.25
N PHE A 183 0.09 15.65 18.33
CA PHE A 183 1.06 15.79 17.26
C PHE A 183 1.77 14.46 17.07
N ASN A 184 1.78 13.97 15.84
CA ASN A 184 2.45 12.75 15.47
C ASN A 184 3.42 13.03 14.32
N ILE A 185 4.63 12.49 14.41
CA ILE A 185 5.61 12.46 13.33
C ILE A 185 5.99 11.01 13.07
N TYR A 186 6.04 10.62 11.81
CA TYR A 186 6.33 9.24 11.44
C TYR A 186 7.21 9.12 10.20
N THR A 187 7.93 8.03 10.15
CA THR A 187 8.59 7.52 8.95
C THR A 187 8.18 6.06 8.75
N GLN A 188 7.89 5.72 7.52
CA GLN A 188 7.36 4.42 7.13
C GLN A 188 8.13 3.93 5.91
N MET A 189 8.78 2.78 6.02
CA MET A 189 9.50 2.13 4.94
C MET A 189 8.76 0.87 4.52
N THR A 190 8.24 0.85 3.30
CA THR A 190 7.71 -0.36 2.68
C THR A 190 8.80 -0.96 1.81
N SER A 191 9.16 -2.19 2.08
CA SER A 191 10.19 -2.95 1.35
C SER A 191 9.58 -4.19 0.70
N LYS A 192 10.24 -4.70 -0.34
CA LYS A 192 9.77 -5.87 -1.09
C LYS A 192 8.36 -5.65 -1.65
N LEU A 193 8.10 -4.44 -2.18
CA LEU A 193 6.81 -4.06 -2.74
C LEU A 193 6.27 -5.15 -3.67
N LEU A 194 5.03 -5.56 -3.47
CA LEU A 194 4.37 -6.55 -4.30
C LEU A 194 3.78 -5.86 -5.55
N MET A 195 4.32 -6.19 -6.72
CA MET A 195 3.84 -5.71 -8.01
C MET A 195 3.31 -6.84 -8.88
N THR A 196 2.34 -6.50 -9.71
CA THR A 196 1.73 -7.42 -10.67
C THR A 196 2.15 -7.11 -12.10
N ASN A 197 2.14 -8.13 -12.96
CA ASN A 197 2.31 -7.99 -14.41
C ASN A 197 3.59 -7.25 -14.83
N VAL A 198 4.71 -7.56 -14.18
CA VAL A 198 6.02 -6.98 -14.54
C VAL A 198 6.56 -7.69 -15.76
N ASN A 199 6.77 -6.94 -16.86
CA ASN A 199 7.31 -7.49 -18.09
C ASN A 199 8.69 -8.08 -17.88
N ILE A 200 8.96 -9.18 -18.56
CA ILE A 200 10.25 -9.87 -18.55
C ILE A 200 10.72 -10.09 -19.99
N PRO A 201 12.01 -10.36 -20.20
CA PRO A 201 12.52 -10.64 -21.54
C PRO A 201 11.77 -11.78 -22.23
N SER A 202 11.41 -11.60 -23.48
CA SER A 202 10.66 -12.60 -24.28
C SER A 202 11.39 -13.94 -24.42
N SER A 203 12.71 -13.96 -24.25
CA SER A 203 13.54 -15.17 -24.20
C SER A 203 13.17 -16.14 -23.06
N SER A 204 12.43 -15.64 -22.05
CA SER A 204 11.89 -16.49 -20.97
C SER A 204 10.73 -17.38 -21.41
N GLY A 205 10.12 -17.11 -22.57
CA GLY A 205 8.90 -17.77 -23.05
C GLY A 205 7.61 -17.24 -22.44
N PHE A 206 7.68 -16.19 -21.60
CA PHE A 206 6.54 -15.58 -20.94
C PHE A 206 6.56 -14.06 -21.10
N PRO A 207 5.40 -13.40 -21.21
CA PRO A 207 5.34 -11.94 -21.38
C PRO A 207 5.65 -11.18 -20.09
N SER A 208 5.24 -11.72 -18.94
CA SER A 208 5.38 -11.04 -17.66
C SER A 208 5.38 -12.02 -16.48
N LEU A 209 5.90 -11.56 -15.35
CA LEU A 209 5.66 -12.18 -14.04
C LEU A 209 4.31 -11.72 -13.51
N SER A 210 3.46 -12.67 -13.10
CA SER A 210 2.15 -12.35 -12.52
C SER A 210 2.27 -11.54 -11.22
N TRP A 211 3.30 -11.85 -10.41
CA TRP A 211 3.67 -11.13 -9.19
C TRP A 211 5.18 -11.15 -9.00
N THR A 212 5.71 -10.10 -8.38
CA THR A 212 7.12 -10.05 -7.97
C THR A 212 7.30 -9.05 -6.84
N ASN A 213 8.34 -9.24 -6.04
CA ASN A 213 8.73 -8.26 -5.03
C ASN A 213 9.75 -7.31 -5.66
N VAL A 214 9.43 -6.01 -5.68
CA VAL A 214 10.29 -4.98 -6.29
C VAL A 214 10.41 -3.77 -5.37
N GLY A 215 11.62 -3.26 -5.21
CA GLY A 215 11.88 -1.95 -4.68
C GLY A 215 11.48 -1.67 -3.23
N LYS A 216 11.63 -0.39 -2.89
CA LYS A 216 11.31 0.18 -1.57
C LYS A 216 10.71 1.57 -1.74
N MET A 217 9.73 1.88 -0.91
CA MET A 217 9.09 3.18 -0.85
C MET A 217 9.11 3.71 0.59
N ARG A 218 9.44 4.98 0.74
CA ARG A 218 9.42 5.68 2.03
C ARG A 218 8.26 6.67 2.07
N ASN A 219 7.59 6.73 3.22
CA ASN A 219 6.60 7.75 3.53
C ASN A 219 7.03 8.44 4.82
N ASN A 220 7.24 9.77 4.76
CA ASN A 220 7.51 10.60 5.91
C ASN A 220 6.35 11.58 6.07
N GLY A 221 5.84 11.71 7.27
CA GLY A 221 4.71 12.60 7.49
C GLY A 221 4.61 13.09 8.92
N TRP A 222 3.74 14.05 9.09
CA TRP A 222 3.31 14.55 10.38
C TRP A 222 1.82 14.87 10.35
N GLU A 223 1.22 14.73 11.51
CA GLU A 223 -0.20 15.00 11.74
C GLU A 223 -0.33 15.82 13.01
N PHE A 224 -1.14 16.85 12.95
CA PHE A 224 -1.44 17.72 14.07
C PHE A 224 -2.94 17.91 14.15
N ASN A 225 -3.51 17.65 15.33
CA ASN A 225 -4.91 17.88 15.61
C ASN A 225 -5.02 18.73 16.87
N ILE A 226 -5.86 19.74 16.84
CA ILE A 226 -6.20 20.53 18.00
C ILE A 226 -7.72 20.61 18.14
N ASN A 227 -8.23 20.32 19.33
CA ASN A 227 -9.64 20.33 19.64
C ASN A 227 -9.90 21.22 20.85
N GLY A 228 -10.86 22.12 20.71
CA GLY A 228 -11.35 22.96 21.78
C GLY A 228 -12.80 22.67 22.09
N THR A 229 -13.08 22.31 23.34
CA THR A 229 -14.45 22.05 23.84
C THR A 229 -14.80 23.09 24.87
N ASP A 230 -15.95 23.76 24.69
CA ASP A 230 -16.42 24.82 25.60
C ASP A 230 -15.36 25.91 25.90
N VAL A 231 -14.55 26.29 24.88
CA VAL A 231 -13.47 27.25 25.01
C VAL A 231 -14.00 28.63 25.42
N VAL A 232 -15.17 28.98 24.88
CA VAL A 232 -15.93 30.14 25.33
C VAL A 232 -17.30 29.67 25.81
N LYS A 233 -17.66 30.02 27.03
CA LYS A 233 -18.95 29.70 27.62
C LYS A 233 -19.54 30.96 28.25
N VAL A 234 -20.58 31.50 27.59
CA VAL A 234 -21.29 32.69 28.07
C VAL A 234 -22.79 32.41 28.08
N GLY A 235 -23.36 32.24 29.24
CA GLY A 235 -24.76 31.87 29.41
C GLY A 235 -25.05 30.50 28.73
N LYS A 236 -25.92 30.50 27.73
CA LYS A 236 -26.26 29.32 26.94
C LYS A 236 -25.34 29.12 25.74
N PHE A 237 -24.51 30.10 25.41
CA PHE A 237 -23.58 30.05 24.28
C PHE A 237 -22.34 29.22 24.65
N ARG A 238 -22.01 28.25 23.81
CA ARG A 238 -20.78 27.43 23.92
C ARG A 238 -20.10 27.41 22.57
N LEU A 239 -18.80 27.67 22.58
CA LEU A 239 -17.94 27.62 21.39
C LEU A 239 -16.94 26.48 21.54
N GLY A 240 -16.93 25.58 20.58
CA GLY A 240 -15.89 24.56 20.39
C GLY A 240 -15.34 24.65 18.98
N PHE A 241 -14.15 24.10 18.77
CA PHE A 241 -13.52 23.97 17.45
C PHE A 241 -12.70 22.70 17.36
N ASN A 242 -12.52 22.22 16.13
CA ASN A 242 -11.58 21.17 15.80
C ASN A 242 -10.83 21.59 14.54
N VAL A 243 -9.49 21.46 14.56
CA VAL A 243 -8.63 21.78 13.42
C VAL A 243 -7.61 20.67 13.28
N THR A 244 -7.51 20.12 12.08
CA THR A 244 -6.56 19.05 11.75
C THR A 244 -5.68 19.49 10.59
N PHE A 245 -4.37 19.29 10.74
CA PHE A 245 -3.38 19.47 9.69
C PHE A 245 -2.60 18.18 9.52
N ALA A 246 -2.33 17.82 8.28
CA ALA A 246 -1.48 16.67 7.97
C ALA A 246 -0.65 16.95 6.72
N ASN A 247 0.54 16.40 6.69
CA ASN A 247 1.38 16.35 5.50
C ASN A 247 2.07 15.01 5.40
N ASN A 248 2.10 14.46 4.20
CA ASN A 248 2.81 13.23 3.89
C ASN A 248 3.61 13.40 2.60
N LYS A 249 4.87 13.03 2.64
CA LYS A 249 5.74 12.93 1.48
C LYS A 249 6.13 11.48 1.27
N ASN A 250 5.77 10.92 0.11
CA ASN A 250 6.24 9.61 -0.30
C ASN A 250 7.40 9.77 -1.30
N GLU A 251 8.29 8.79 -1.33
CA GLU A 251 9.38 8.71 -2.30
C GLU A 251 9.76 7.26 -2.58
N ILE A 252 10.12 6.97 -3.82
CA ILE A 252 10.64 5.67 -4.24
C ILE A 252 12.13 5.66 -3.96
N VAL A 253 12.55 4.84 -2.98
CA VAL A 253 13.95 4.77 -2.55
C VAL A 253 14.76 3.81 -3.43
N GLU A 254 14.12 2.70 -3.83
CA GLU A 254 14.75 1.64 -4.62
C GLU A 254 13.70 1.00 -5.50
N MET A 255 14.05 0.70 -6.73
CA MET A 255 13.20 -0.07 -7.65
C MET A 255 14.07 -0.73 -8.71
N GLU A 256 13.73 -1.97 -9.07
CA GLU A 256 14.41 -2.67 -10.13
C GLU A 256 14.22 -1.99 -11.48
N PRO A 257 15.26 -1.91 -12.34
CA PRO A 257 15.18 -1.23 -13.65
C PRO A 257 14.06 -1.75 -14.54
N THR A 258 13.82 -3.04 -14.56
CA THR A 258 12.74 -3.68 -15.34
C THR A 258 11.34 -3.28 -14.87
N ALA A 259 11.15 -3.21 -13.57
CA ALA A 259 9.90 -2.72 -12.97
C ALA A 259 9.69 -1.23 -13.23
N LEU A 260 10.76 -0.43 -13.13
CA LEU A 260 10.72 0.99 -13.43
C LEU A 260 10.36 1.26 -14.89
N ALA A 261 10.97 0.53 -15.83
CA ALA A 261 10.66 0.62 -17.26
C ALA A 261 9.20 0.22 -17.54
N ASN A 262 8.70 -0.84 -16.90
CA ASN A 262 7.30 -1.26 -17.05
C ASN A 262 6.31 -0.19 -16.55
N LEU A 263 6.61 0.47 -15.44
CA LEU A 263 5.76 1.54 -14.90
C LEU A 263 5.77 2.80 -15.78
N ASN A 264 6.83 3.04 -16.51
CA ASN A 264 7.02 4.22 -17.39
C ASN A 264 6.71 3.96 -18.86
N LYS A 265 6.29 2.75 -19.24
CA LYS A 265 6.11 2.39 -20.66
C LYS A 265 5.18 3.34 -21.42
N ASP A 266 4.09 3.78 -20.81
CA ASP A 266 3.14 4.69 -21.46
C ASP A 266 3.69 6.11 -21.52
N PHE A 267 4.47 6.54 -20.53
CA PHE A 267 5.19 7.81 -20.53
C PHE A 267 6.20 7.86 -21.69
N ASP A 268 7.03 6.83 -21.82
CA ASP A 268 8.06 6.74 -22.83
C ASP A 268 7.44 6.68 -24.24
N ASN A 269 6.36 5.90 -24.43
CA ASN A 269 5.66 5.78 -25.72
C ASN A 269 4.95 7.06 -26.15
N ASN A 270 4.48 7.88 -25.21
CA ASN A 270 3.78 9.14 -25.47
C ASN A 270 4.67 10.38 -25.36
N ASN A 271 5.96 10.21 -25.42
CA ASN A 271 6.95 11.29 -25.34
C ASN A 271 6.82 12.17 -24.09
N GLY A 272 6.36 11.59 -22.98
CA GLY A 272 6.31 12.23 -21.68
C GLY A 272 5.25 13.32 -21.47
N SER A 273 4.27 13.44 -22.35
CA SER A 273 3.25 14.48 -22.28
C SER A 273 2.19 14.19 -21.22
N TYR A 274 2.12 15.01 -20.16
CA TYR A 274 1.08 15.01 -19.12
C TYR A 274 0.75 13.64 -18.50
N LEU A 275 1.76 12.80 -18.32
CA LEU A 275 1.62 11.47 -17.76
C LEU A 275 2.30 11.37 -16.39
N THR A 276 1.91 10.38 -15.61
CA THR A 276 2.63 10.03 -14.39
C THR A 276 3.96 9.40 -14.75
N ARG A 277 5.03 9.83 -14.09
CA ARG A 277 6.37 9.27 -14.23
C ARG A 277 6.88 8.79 -12.89
N VAL A 278 7.35 7.57 -12.89
CA VAL A 278 7.95 6.93 -11.71
C VAL A 278 9.46 7.11 -11.77
N GLN A 279 10.04 7.77 -10.78
CA GLN A 279 11.48 8.03 -10.70
C GLN A 279 11.98 7.79 -9.28
N LEU A 280 13.22 7.36 -9.14
CA LEU A 280 13.87 7.26 -7.84
C LEU A 280 13.95 8.63 -7.15
N ASN A 281 13.82 8.65 -5.83
CA ASN A 281 13.81 9.83 -4.98
C ASN A 281 12.69 10.85 -5.29
N ASN A 282 11.68 10.43 -6.04
CA ASN A 282 10.49 11.21 -6.33
C ASN A 282 9.23 10.50 -5.82
N PRO A 283 8.12 11.24 -5.65
CA PRO A 283 6.84 10.65 -5.27
C PRO A 283 6.36 9.63 -6.29
N PHE A 284 5.76 8.56 -5.80
CA PHE A 284 5.01 7.63 -6.65
C PHE A 284 3.78 8.35 -7.23
N GLY A 285 3.62 8.30 -8.55
CA GLY A 285 2.52 8.97 -9.23
C GLY A 285 2.73 10.48 -9.44
N ALA A 286 4.00 10.95 -9.41
CA ALA A 286 4.30 12.34 -9.77
C ALA A 286 3.85 12.64 -11.20
N ILE A 287 3.09 13.74 -11.35
CA ILE A 287 2.69 14.23 -12.67
C ILE A 287 3.90 14.87 -13.35
N TYR A 288 4.18 14.44 -14.56
CA TYR A 288 5.28 14.95 -15.36
C TYR A 288 4.74 15.53 -16.66
N GLY A 289 5.33 16.62 -17.16
CA GLY A 289 4.90 17.24 -18.38
C GLY A 289 5.78 18.44 -18.75
N PHE A 290 5.45 19.07 -19.85
CA PHE A 290 6.16 20.26 -20.30
C PHE A 290 5.77 21.48 -19.44
N ARG A 291 6.79 22.24 -19.07
CA ARG A 291 6.58 23.54 -18.42
C ARG A 291 6.54 24.63 -19.48
N TYR A 292 5.40 25.30 -19.60
CA TYR A 292 5.28 26.44 -20.49
C TYR A 292 6.24 27.57 -20.10
N LYS A 293 7.13 27.97 -21.01
CA LYS A 293 8.13 29.04 -20.80
C LYS A 293 7.76 30.33 -21.51
N GLY A 294 6.74 30.34 -22.33
CA GLY A 294 6.30 31.48 -23.12
C GLY A 294 6.09 31.08 -24.59
N VAL A 295 5.72 32.05 -25.39
CA VAL A 295 5.62 31.92 -26.84
C VAL A 295 7.03 32.00 -27.42
N TYR A 296 7.34 31.16 -28.40
CA TYR A 296 8.61 31.27 -29.11
C TYR A 296 8.79 32.67 -29.67
N GLN A 297 9.94 33.25 -29.39
CA GLN A 297 10.37 34.54 -29.96
C GLN A 297 11.32 34.26 -31.15
N TYR A 298 11.44 35.23 -32.05
CA TYR A 298 12.36 35.12 -33.20
C TYR A 298 13.79 34.83 -32.76
N SER A 299 14.20 35.36 -31.65
CA SER A 299 15.52 35.12 -31.02
C SER A 299 15.74 33.72 -30.48
N ASP A 300 14.69 32.90 -30.35
CA ASP A 300 14.81 31.52 -29.87
C ASP A 300 15.22 30.53 -30.99
N TYR A 301 15.20 31.01 -32.23
CA TYR A 301 15.66 30.23 -33.37
C TYR A 301 17.18 30.46 -33.58
N SER A 302 17.95 29.38 -33.52
CA SER A 302 19.32 29.40 -33.99
C SER A 302 19.30 29.13 -35.49
N GLU A 303 20.01 29.96 -36.26
CA GLU A 303 20.29 29.65 -37.67
C GLU A 303 21.23 28.43 -37.73
N VAL A 304 20.65 27.25 -37.95
CA VAL A 304 21.41 26.05 -38.28
C VAL A 304 21.47 25.99 -39.82
N GLU A 305 22.62 26.24 -40.39
CA GLU A 305 22.85 25.93 -41.83
C GLU A 305 22.73 24.41 -42.02
N VAL A 306 21.62 23.98 -42.59
CA VAL A 306 21.45 22.59 -43.05
C VAL A 306 22.06 22.56 -44.47
N PRO A 307 23.13 21.78 -44.74
CA PRO A 307 23.72 21.68 -46.05
C PRO A 307 22.67 21.28 -47.10
N GLY A 308 22.42 22.18 -48.07
CA GLY A 308 21.46 21.95 -49.16
C GLY A 308 20.07 22.53 -48.97
N VAL A 309 19.76 23.23 -47.85
CA VAL A 309 18.51 23.94 -47.64
C VAL A 309 18.81 25.45 -47.48
N SER A 310 18.41 26.25 -48.44
CA SER A 310 18.51 27.71 -48.36
C SER A 310 17.22 28.27 -47.75
N GLY A 311 17.26 28.66 -46.48
CA GLY A 311 16.20 29.35 -45.81
C GLY A 311 16.22 29.09 -44.27
N PRO A 312 15.65 29.98 -43.45
CA PRO A 312 15.54 29.77 -42.01
C PRO A 312 14.57 28.60 -41.74
N ASN A 313 15.01 27.65 -40.92
CA ASN A 313 14.17 26.53 -40.42
C ASN A 313 13.23 26.98 -39.32
#